data_17e06b3dcdf82481fe6892e542cc72e3
#
_entry.id   17e06b3dcdf82481fe6892e542cc72e3
#
_cell.length_a   1.000
_cell.length_b   1.000
_cell.length_c   1.000
_cell.angle_alpha   90.00
_cell.angle_beta   90.00
_cell.angle_gamma   90.00
#
_symmetry.space_group_name_H-M   'P 1'
#
loop_
_entity.id
_entity.type
_entity.pdbx_description
1 polymer ?
#
loop_
_entity_poly.entity_id
_entity_poly.type
_entity_poly.pdbx_seq_one_letter_code
_entity_poly.pdbx_strand_id
1 'polypeptide(L)'
;MYSLLCLVPVCLMGQNLSCAQWAEQDLFRGAQLSLHFRDLQSGQTLDSYQADQYLIPASNLKIITTAAAMDILGPHFRFATTVGLDGVQREGKWQGNLWIKGGGDPCWNSNYFPEHTITRLAEYIFSALRQNGISSLQGDILLDVQGFDQHWHNRDWSWVDIGNYYGISSSAFNCNDNALNVRFNTEGAIGEKAKIQSVEPHLPINWDNQVIIGAPSSGDQAYVFGNAQDVHRIIRGSVPKKGPHFDIRASMSDPQQFFARQLVGALKKLGLKFDGPPQILVGASMGRELVSVYSPELHEIINYINRESNNLFAEAIYKYLYTLESKRFTEWKEEQLGENPYRWKDGCGLSPFNRFSARMMTDVLVSQSNQEKFMLSLAAPGKEGTLRYRLGGLTIRAKTGSIEGVSTLSGYLWGEEGNAYAFSLMLNNYHGSSRALYQEIQNLLKSWSDR
;
A
#
# COMPACT_ATOMS: atom_id res chain seq x y z
N MET A 1 -52.62 26.86 -38.23
CA MET A 1 -52.35 25.40 -38.15
C MET A 1 -50.84 25.20 -38.04
N TYR A 2 -50.32 25.21 -36.84
CA TYR A 2 -48.87 24.92 -36.61
C TYR A 2 -48.76 23.50 -36.05
N SER A 3 -48.18 22.64 -36.83
CA SER A 3 -47.90 21.26 -36.44
C SER A 3 -46.67 21.24 -35.52
N LEU A 4 -46.86 20.90 -34.25
CA LEU A 4 -45.78 20.63 -33.29
C LEU A 4 -45.24 19.23 -33.57
N LEU A 5 -44.05 19.10 -34.15
CA LEU A 5 -43.32 17.85 -34.17
C LEU A 5 -42.75 17.62 -32.74
N CYS A 6 -43.36 16.70 -32.00
CA CYS A 6 -42.78 16.12 -30.83
C CYS A 6 -41.60 15.22 -31.27
N LEU A 7 -40.37 15.67 -31.05
CA LEU A 7 -39.20 14.81 -31.06
C LEU A 7 -39.26 13.89 -29.83
N VAL A 8 -39.67 12.66 -30.02
CA VAL A 8 -39.53 11.60 -29.05
C VAL A 8 -38.03 11.30 -28.94
N PRO A 9 -37.42 11.33 -27.75
CA PRO A 9 -36.06 10.89 -27.62
C PRO A 9 -36.02 9.39 -27.94
N VAL A 10 -35.38 9.05 -29.06
CA VAL A 10 -35.02 7.65 -29.36
C VAL A 10 -34.10 7.19 -28.26
N CYS A 11 -34.61 6.32 -27.42
CA CYS A 11 -33.84 5.56 -26.46
C CYS A 11 -32.86 4.70 -27.28
N LEU A 12 -31.60 5.11 -27.36
CA LEU A 12 -30.53 4.34 -27.97
C LEU A 12 -30.23 3.15 -27.05
N MET A 13 -31.06 2.09 -27.20
CA MET A 13 -30.72 0.78 -26.67
C MET A 13 -29.60 0.20 -27.56
N GLY A 14 -28.45 -0.12 -26.93
CA GLY A 14 -27.50 -1.07 -27.49
C GLY A 14 -26.44 -0.54 -28.45
N GLN A 15 -25.98 0.69 -28.35
CA GLN A 15 -24.74 1.07 -29.04
C GLN A 15 -23.53 0.70 -28.14
N ASN A 16 -22.68 -0.19 -28.65
CA ASN A 16 -21.39 -0.53 -28.06
C ASN A 16 -20.52 0.75 -27.99
N LEU A 17 -20.40 1.35 -26.82
CA LEU A 17 -19.61 2.56 -26.61
C LEU A 17 -18.13 2.25 -26.83
N SER A 18 -17.51 2.88 -27.83
CA SER A 18 -16.06 2.74 -28.04
C SER A 18 -15.27 3.63 -27.07
N CYS A 19 -14.00 3.26 -26.85
CA CYS A 19 -13.06 4.06 -26.03
C CYS A 19 -12.97 5.51 -26.55
N ALA A 20 -12.95 5.71 -27.87
CA ALA A 20 -12.89 7.04 -28.49
C ALA A 20 -14.17 7.85 -28.21
N GLN A 21 -15.34 7.28 -28.45
CA GLN A 21 -16.62 7.94 -28.18
C GLN A 21 -16.78 8.30 -26.69
N TRP A 22 -16.33 7.42 -25.79
CA TRP A 22 -16.35 7.67 -24.37
C TRP A 22 -15.40 8.82 -23.99
N ALA A 23 -14.19 8.83 -24.54
CA ALA A 23 -13.18 9.85 -24.27
C ALA A 23 -13.54 11.26 -24.79
N GLU A 24 -14.39 11.36 -25.83
CA GLU A 24 -14.80 12.61 -26.45
C GLU A 24 -15.96 13.30 -25.73
N GLN A 25 -16.51 12.71 -24.65
CA GLN A 25 -17.59 13.34 -23.87
C GLN A 25 -17.13 14.65 -23.23
N ASP A 26 -18.02 15.63 -23.16
CA ASP A 26 -17.76 16.93 -22.54
C ASP A 26 -17.26 16.84 -21.09
N LEU A 27 -17.64 15.77 -20.38
CA LEU A 27 -17.21 15.48 -19.02
C LEU A 27 -15.67 15.39 -18.88
N PHE A 28 -14.98 14.98 -19.94
CA PHE A 28 -13.53 14.79 -19.96
C PHE A 28 -12.77 15.94 -20.64
N ARG A 29 -13.44 17.04 -20.92
CA ARG A 29 -12.80 18.20 -21.55
C ARG A 29 -11.61 18.69 -20.71
N GLY A 30 -10.40 18.70 -21.31
CA GLY A 30 -9.16 19.09 -20.66
C GLY A 30 -8.45 17.98 -19.89
N ALA A 31 -9.09 16.83 -19.70
CA ALA A 31 -8.43 15.67 -19.13
C ALA A 31 -7.54 14.95 -20.17
N GLN A 32 -6.55 14.25 -19.67
CA GLN A 32 -5.72 13.31 -20.45
C GLN A 32 -6.21 11.89 -20.17
N LEU A 33 -6.49 11.12 -21.22
CA LEU A 33 -7.02 9.76 -21.11
C LEU A 33 -6.10 8.78 -21.84
N SER A 34 -5.91 7.62 -21.23
CA SER A 34 -5.27 6.46 -21.85
C SER A 34 -6.13 5.23 -21.51
N LEU A 35 -6.74 4.63 -22.53
CA LEU A 35 -7.71 3.54 -22.40
C LEU A 35 -7.27 2.36 -23.25
N HIS A 36 -7.38 1.14 -22.71
CA HIS A 36 -7.05 -0.07 -23.46
C HIS A 36 -7.89 -1.25 -22.99
N PHE A 37 -8.48 -1.97 -23.94
CA PHE A 37 -9.19 -3.22 -23.72
C PHE A 37 -8.57 -4.32 -24.59
N ARG A 38 -8.31 -5.48 -23.96
CA ARG A 38 -7.78 -6.67 -24.63
C ARG A 38 -8.65 -7.88 -24.34
N ASP A 39 -8.78 -8.72 -25.31
CA ASP A 39 -9.30 -10.06 -25.09
C ASP A 39 -8.30 -10.85 -24.22
N LEU A 40 -8.81 -11.46 -23.16
CA LEU A 40 -7.94 -12.13 -22.19
C LEU A 40 -7.40 -13.47 -22.72
N GLN A 41 -8.12 -14.14 -23.60
CA GLN A 41 -7.74 -15.42 -24.15
C GLN A 41 -6.71 -15.28 -25.28
N SER A 42 -6.97 -14.41 -26.25
CA SER A 42 -6.10 -14.20 -27.41
C SER A 42 -5.01 -13.17 -27.17
N GLY A 43 -5.19 -12.29 -26.16
CA GLY A 43 -4.34 -11.14 -25.91
C GLY A 43 -4.45 -10.03 -26.97
N GLN A 44 -5.41 -10.11 -27.90
CA GLN A 44 -5.60 -9.10 -28.94
C GLN A 44 -6.19 -7.81 -28.38
N THR A 45 -5.76 -6.67 -28.90
CA THR A 45 -6.42 -5.38 -28.63
C THR A 45 -7.79 -5.37 -29.30
N LEU A 46 -8.83 -5.13 -28.49
CA LEU A 46 -10.21 -5.02 -28.97
C LEU A 46 -10.62 -3.58 -29.21
N ASP A 47 -10.17 -2.66 -28.35
CA ASP A 47 -10.43 -1.22 -28.47
C ASP A 47 -9.40 -0.44 -27.65
N SER A 48 -9.14 0.81 -28.05
CA SER A 48 -8.19 1.66 -27.35
C SER A 48 -8.39 3.14 -27.67
N TYR A 49 -7.95 3.98 -26.73
CA TYR A 49 -7.81 5.41 -26.95
C TYR A 49 -6.52 5.87 -26.27
N GLN A 50 -5.58 6.42 -27.06
CA GLN A 50 -4.29 6.91 -26.55
C GLN A 50 -3.57 5.86 -25.65
N ALA A 51 -3.66 4.56 -25.99
CA ALA A 51 -3.23 3.47 -25.12
C ALA A 51 -1.74 3.53 -24.76
N ASP A 52 -0.92 4.17 -25.56
CA ASP A 52 0.53 4.35 -25.37
C ASP A 52 0.90 5.67 -24.70
N GLN A 53 -0.09 6.51 -24.34
CA GLN A 53 0.15 7.74 -23.61
C GLN A 53 0.57 7.45 -22.16
N TYR A 54 1.71 8.02 -21.75
CA TYR A 54 2.26 7.87 -20.40
C TYR A 54 1.59 8.84 -19.43
N LEU A 55 0.83 8.29 -18.52
CA LEU A 55 0.08 9.01 -17.50
C LEU A 55 0.55 8.60 -16.09
N ILE A 56 0.12 9.36 -15.08
CA ILE A 56 0.31 8.99 -13.67
C ILE A 56 -0.64 7.82 -13.37
N PRO A 57 -0.12 6.65 -12.97
CA PRO A 57 -0.94 5.47 -12.72
C PRO A 57 -1.65 5.50 -11.36
N ALA A 58 -1.22 6.37 -10.45
CA ALA A 58 -1.59 6.29 -9.04
C ALA A 58 -1.46 4.84 -8.52
N SER A 59 -2.34 4.40 -7.62
CA SER A 59 -2.26 3.05 -7.05
C SER A 59 -2.47 1.88 -8.03
N ASN A 60 -2.79 2.14 -9.31
CA ASN A 60 -2.76 1.08 -10.33
C ASN A 60 -1.34 0.54 -10.54
N LEU A 61 -0.31 1.32 -10.20
CA LEU A 61 1.08 0.84 -10.22
C LEU A 61 1.29 -0.43 -9.38
N LYS A 62 0.48 -0.63 -8.33
CA LYS A 62 0.54 -1.84 -7.50
C LYS A 62 0.28 -3.13 -8.28
N ILE A 63 -0.46 -3.07 -9.40
CA ILE A 63 -0.60 -4.21 -10.33
C ILE A 63 0.78 -4.65 -10.81
N ILE A 64 1.59 -3.71 -11.29
CA ILE A 64 2.93 -4.01 -11.81
C ILE A 64 3.86 -4.47 -10.69
N THR A 65 3.83 -3.77 -9.54
CA THR A 65 4.66 -4.13 -8.37
C THR A 65 4.36 -5.54 -7.87
N THR A 66 3.08 -5.90 -7.78
CA THR A 66 2.67 -7.21 -7.28
C THR A 66 2.85 -8.32 -8.30
N ALA A 67 2.70 -8.03 -9.60
CA ALA A 67 3.04 -8.97 -10.67
C ALA A 67 4.53 -9.30 -10.67
N ALA A 68 5.40 -8.28 -10.62
CA ALA A 68 6.85 -8.49 -10.52
C ALA A 68 7.22 -9.36 -9.31
N ALA A 69 6.59 -9.12 -8.16
CA ALA A 69 6.84 -9.92 -6.97
C ALA A 69 6.37 -11.38 -7.11
N MET A 70 5.20 -11.61 -7.71
CA MET A 70 4.70 -12.97 -7.96
C MET A 70 5.62 -13.75 -8.91
N ASP A 71 6.11 -13.11 -9.98
CA ASP A 71 6.97 -13.76 -10.96
C ASP A 71 8.39 -14.01 -10.42
N ILE A 72 8.95 -13.03 -9.69
CA ILE A 72 10.34 -13.10 -9.20
C ILE A 72 10.46 -13.96 -7.96
N LEU A 73 9.57 -13.77 -6.97
CA LEU A 73 9.67 -14.40 -5.66
C LEU A 73 8.80 -15.65 -5.54
N GLY A 74 7.73 -15.71 -6.30
CA GLY A 74 6.70 -16.75 -6.22
C GLY A 74 5.69 -16.51 -5.08
N PRO A 75 4.48 -17.12 -5.18
CA PRO A 75 3.37 -16.84 -4.26
C PRO A 75 3.61 -17.27 -2.82
N HIS A 76 4.53 -18.19 -2.58
CA HIS A 76 4.86 -18.77 -1.26
C HIS A 76 6.09 -18.14 -0.60
N PHE A 77 6.68 -17.13 -1.22
CA PHE A 77 7.76 -16.38 -0.62
C PHE A 77 7.33 -15.79 0.73
N ARG A 78 8.28 -15.71 1.67
CA ARG A 78 8.10 -15.13 3.01
C ARG A 78 9.30 -14.26 3.35
N PHE A 79 9.08 -13.08 3.85
CA PHE A 79 10.14 -12.25 4.43
C PHE A 79 10.71 -12.93 5.66
N ALA A 80 12.05 -12.94 5.80
CA ALA A 80 12.71 -13.53 6.96
C ALA A 80 13.16 -12.43 7.93
N THR A 81 12.87 -12.62 9.22
CA THR A 81 13.52 -11.90 10.32
C THR A 81 14.42 -12.88 11.03
N THR A 82 15.73 -12.71 10.88
CA THR A 82 16.75 -13.63 11.45
C THR A 82 17.33 -13.01 12.70
N VAL A 83 17.42 -13.83 13.75
CA VAL A 83 17.95 -13.43 15.05
C VAL A 83 19.14 -14.31 15.40
N GLY A 84 20.17 -13.73 15.96
CA GLY A 84 21.34 -14.48 16.37
C GLY A 84 22.12 -13.80 17.49
N LEU A 85 23.24 -14.38 17.80
CA LEU A 85 24.07 -14.06 18.95
C LEU A 85 25.53 -13.83 18.52
N ASP A 86 26.07 -12.74 18.98
CA ASP A 86 27.49 -12.43 18.90
C ASP A 86 28.07 -12.42 20.33
N GLY A 87 29.18 -13.12 20.57
CA GLY A 87 29.80 -13.20 21.89
C GLY A 87 29.98 -14.62 22.41
N VAL A 88 30.04 -14.78 23.74
CA VAL A 88 30.32 -16.03 24.40
C VAL A 88 29.37 -16.33 25.56
N GLN A 89 29.08 -17.59 25.79
CA GLN A 89 28.29 -18.03 26.93
C GLN A 89 29.17 -18.38 28.13
N ARG A 90 28.83 -17.86 29.30
CA ARG A 90 29.47 -18.20 30.59
C ARG A 90 28.42 -18.39 31.67
N GLU A 91 28.40 -19.54 32.29
CA GLU A 91 27.51 -19.87 33.45
C GLU A 91 26.02 -19.52 33.17
N GLY A 92 25.52 -19.84 32.00
CA GLY A 92 24.13 -19.58 31.61
C GLY A 92 23.81 -18.11 31.24
N LYS A 93 24.84 -17.24 31.25
CA LYS A 93 24.74 -15.85 30.77
C LYS A 93 25.36 -15.72 29.39
N TRP A 94 24.76 -14.96 28.54
CA TRP A 94 25.35 -14.55 27.27
C TRP A 94 26.08 -13.22 27.44
N GLN A 95 27.40 -13.19 27.22
CA GLN A 95 28.22 -11.98 27.19
C GLN A 95 28.45 -11.58 25.73
N GLY A 96 27.70 -10.60 25.24
CA GLY A 96 27.67 -10.15 23.88
C GLY A 96 26.26 -9.76 23.44
N ASN A 97 26.09 -9.47 22.17
CA ASN A 97 24.86 -8.86 21.65
C ASN A 97 23.86 -9.90 21.13
N LEU A 98 22.59 -9.54 21.19
CA LEU A 98 21.53 -10.17 20.40
C LEU A 98 21.35 -9.31 19.13
N TRP A 99 21.71 -9.87 17.97
CA TRP A 99 21.47 -9.18 16.71
C TRP A 99 20.19 -9.68 16.04
N ILE A 100 19.55 -8.77 15.32
CA ILE A 100 18.33 -9.04 14.57
C ILE A 100 18.52 -8.47 13.18
N LYS A 101 18.44 -9.32 12.16
CA LYS A 101 18.52 -8.92 10.75
C LYS A 101 17.11 -8.77 10.20
N GLY A 102 16.77 -7.56 9.77
CA GLY A 102 15.49 -7.25 9.19
C GLY A 102 15.46 -7.54 7.69
N GLY A 103 14.47 -8.32 7.26
CA GLY A 103 14.23 -8.61 5.82
C GLY A 103 13.19 -7.75 5.17
N GLY A 104 12.75 -6.67 5.82
CA GLY A 104 11.71 -5.79 5.26
C GLY A 104 10.27 -6.26 5.49
N ASP A 105 10.06 -7.26 6.35
CA ASP A 105 8.72 -7.77 6.68
C ASP A 105 7.78 -6.65 7.14
N PRO A 106 6.68 -6.35 6.40
CA PRO A 106 5.77 -5.27 6.75
C PRO A 106 4.65 -5.70 7.69
N CYS A 107 4.59 -6.97 8.07
CA CYS A 107 3.41 -7.57 8.72
C CYS A 107 3.46 -7.56 10.26
N TRP A 108 4.59 -7.20 10.89
CA TRP A 108 4.72 -7.21 12.34
C TRP A 108 3.69 -6.30 13.03
N ASN A 109 2.88 -6.88 13.92
CA ASN A 109 1.77 -6.20 14.62
C ASN A 109 0.81 -5.47 13.65
N SER A 110 0.71 -5.87 12.40
CA SER A 110 -0.24 -5.30 11.46
C SER A 110 -1.66 -5.73 11.79
N ASN A 111 -2.63 -4.80 11.65
CA ASN A 111 -4.04 -5.10 11.79
C ASN A 111 -4.56 -6.12 10.75
N TYR A 112 -3.82 -6.29 9.65
CA TYR A 112 -4.15 -7.27 8.60
C TYR A 112 -3.68 -8.68 8.94
N PHE A 113 -2.71 -8.82 9.86
CA PHE A 113 -2.12 -10.10 10.29
C PHE A 113 -2.05 -10.18 11.82
N PRO A 114 -3.17 -10.29 12.53
CA PRO A 114 -3.23 -10.17 13.99
C PRO A 114 -2.42 -11.24 14.73
N GLU A 115 -2.15 -12.38 14.08
CA GLU A 115 -1.34 -13.45 14.65
C GLU A 115 0.19 -13.24 14.48
N HIS A 116 0.60 -12.30 13.60
CA HIS A 116 2.01 -12.02 13.31
C HIS A 116 2.54 -10.88 14.18
N THR A 117 2.84 -11.20 15.45
CA THR A 117 3.15 -10.20 16.47
C THR A 117 4.59 -10.21 16.92
N ILE A 118 5.09 -9.05 17.36
CA ILE A 118 6.41 -8.92 18.01
C ILE A 118 6.47 -9.75 19.30
N THR A 119 5.35 -9.93 20.00
CA THR A 119 5.27 -10.81 21.16
C THR A 119 5.58 -12.26 20.78
N ARG A 120 5.02 -12.73 19.67
CA ARG A 120 5.29 -14.09 19.17
C ARG A 120 6.74 -14.25 18.71
N LEU A 121 7.33 -13.22 18.09
CA LEU A 121 8.76 -13.19 17.79
C LEU A 121 9.59 -13.34 19.08
N ALA A 122 9.23 -12.60 20.13
CA ALA A 122 9.90 -12.68 21.43
C ALA A 122 9.79 -14.08 22.04
N GLU A 123 8.65 -14.77 21.89
CA GLU A 123 8.46 -16.16 22.36
C GLU A 123 9.41 -17.13 21.64
N TYR A 124 9.56 -17.02 20.32
CA TYR A 124 10.50 -17.84 19.56
C TYR A 124 11.93 -17.58 20.01
N ILE A 125 12.34 -16.32 20.15
CA ILE A 125 13.68 -15.93 20.62
C ILE A 125 13.93 -16.47 22.03
N PHE A 126 12.99 -16.24 22.95
CA PHE A 126 13.11 -16.70 24.33
C PHE A 126 13.22 -18.22 24.44
N SER A 127 12.39 -18.95 23.70
CA SER A 127 12.46 -20.42 23.64
C SER A 127 13.83 -20.89 23.12
N ALA A 128 14.32 -20.29 22.03
CA ALA A 128 15.62 -20.66 21.47
C ALA A 128 16.79 -20.33 22.42
N LEU A 129 16.75 -19.20 23.14
CA LEU A 129 17.72 -18.86 24.16
C LEU A 129 17.72 -19.90 25.31
N ARG A 130 16.53 -20.27 25.80
CA ARG A 130 16.36 -21.26 26.87
C ARG A 130 16.84 -22.65 26.45
N GLN A 131 16.57 -23.11 25.24
CA GLN A 131 17.09 -24.37 24.68
C GLN A 131 18.61 -24.39 24.61
N ASN A 132 19.25 -23.24 24.43
CA ASN A 132 20.71 -23.08 24.48
C ASN A 132 21.26 -22.81 25.88
N GLY A 133 20.42 -22.93 26.94
CA GLY A 133 20.84 -22.74 28.33
C GLY A 133 21.15 -21.28 28.69
N ILE A 134 20.67 -20.33 27.91
CA ILE A 134 20.89 -18.89 28.14
C ILE A 134 19.70 -18.33 28.93
N SER A 135 19.96 -17.77 30.11
CA SER A 135 18.95 -17.19 31.02
C SER A 135 19.01 -15.68 31.12
N SER A 136 20.15 -15.10 30.74
CA SER A 136 20.34 -13.64 30.75
C SER A 136 21.29 -13.21 29.64
N LEU A 137 21.11 -11.94 29.22
CA LEU A 137 21.96 -11.24 28.25
C LEU A 137 22.70 -10.09 28.91
N GLN A 138 24.01 -10.07 28.67
CA GLN A 138 24.88 -8.96 29.05
C GLN A 138 25.44 -8.37 27.75
N GLY A 139 24.77 -7.36 27.22
CA GLY A 139 25.08 -6.70 25.95
C GLY A 139 23.86 -6.03 25.36
N ASP A 140 23.97 -5.63 24.12
CA ASP A 140 23.02 -4.77 23.43
C ASP A 140 22.16 -5.52 22.40
N ILE A 141 21.17 -4.82 21.88
CA ILE A 141 20.36 -5.26 20.72
C ILE A 141 20.91 -4.58 19.48
N LEU A 142 21.40 -5.38 18.53
CA LEU A 142 21.87 -4.87 17.24
C LEU A 142 20.80 -5.08 16.17
N LEU A 143 20.37 -4.01 15.54
CA LEU A 143 19.53 -4.07 14.35
C LEU A 143 20.41 -4.08 13.11
N ASP A 144 20.40 -5.20 12.40
CA ASP A 144 21.07 -5.30 11.11
C ASP A 144 20.10 -4.92 10.00
N VAL A 145 20.36 -3.80 9.40
CA VAL A 145 19.59 -3.20 8.30
C VAL A 145 20.33 -3.29 6.96
N GLN A 146 21.47 -3.98 6.93
CA GLN A 146 22.31 -4.09 5.74
C GLN A 146 21.59 -4.82 4.60
N GLY A 147 21.78 -4.31 3.41
CA GLY A 147 21.14 -4.84 2.19
C GLY A 147 19.73 -4.33 1.97
N PHE A 148 19.12 -3.58 2.92
CA PHE A 148 17.82 -2.94 2.71
C PHE A 148 17.96 -1.42 2.56
N ASP A 149 17.10 -0.80 1.74
CA ASP A 149 17.14 0.65 1.53
C ASP A 149 16.81 1.39 2.84
N GLN A 150 17.75 2.25 3.27
CA GLN A 150 17.65 3.02 4.51
C GLN A 150 16.96 4.38 4.34
N HIS A 151 16.50 4.73 3.13
CA HIS A 151 15.80 5.98 2.91
C HIS A 151 14.37 5.89 3.45
N TRP A 152 14.08 6.63 4.51
CA TRP A 152 12.76 6.69 5.18
C TRP A 152 11.66 7.32 4.33
N HIS A 153 12.06 8.13 3.35
CA HIS A 153 11.14 8.84 2.46
C HIS A 153 11.58 8.69 1.04
N ASN A 154 10.65 8.43 0.17
CA ASN A 154 10.89 8.54 -1.25
C ASN A 154 11.00 10.04 -1.60
N ARG A 155 12.11 10.45 -2.19
CA ARG A 155 12.38 11.85 -2.57
C ARG A 155 11.37 12.43 -3.57
N ASP A 156 10.68 11.54 -4.26
CA ASP A 156 9.71 11.87 -5.31
C ASP A 156 8.26 11.95 -4.78
N TRP A 157 8.06 11.86 -3.43
CA TRP A 157 6.76 12.04 -2.79
C TRP A 157 6.51 13.51 -2.43
N SER A 158 5.25 13.89 -2.41
CA SER A 158 4.85 15.24 -2.00
C SER A 158 5.01 15.43 -0.48
N TRP A 159 5.49 16.61 -0.07
CA TRP A 159 5.62 16.96 1.34
C TRP A 159 4.30 16.81 2.12
N VAL A 160 3.15 17.07 1.47
CA VAL A 160 1.83 16.94 2.10
C VAL A 160 1.49 15.48 2.44
N ASP A 161 2.09 14.51 1.77
CA ASP A 161 1.79 13.08 1.96
C ASP A 161 2.62 12.44 3.06
N ILE A 162 3.86 12.86 3.27
CA ILE A 162 4.88 12.17 4.07
C ILE A 162 4.47 11.97 5.53
N GLY A 163 3.77 12.94 6.13
CA GLY A 163 3.31 12.86 7.53
C GLY A 163 2.10 11.95 7.75
N ASN A 164 1.40 11.54 6.69
CA ASN A 164 0.20 10.73 6.77
C ASN A 164 0.53 9.24 6.66
N TYR A 165 -0.37 8.38 7.15
CA TYR A 165 -0.16 6.92 7.18
C TYR A 165 0.13 6.29 5.82
N TYR A 166 -0.38 6.88 4.75
CA TYR A 166 -0.17 6.38 3.39
C TYR A 166 1.13 6.89 2.75
N GLY A 167 1.77 7.90 3.35
CA GLY A 167 3.04 8.49 2.91
C GLY A 167 4.25 8.00 3.69
N ILE A 168 4.14 6.87 4.40
CA ILE A 168 5.28 6.29 5.09
C ILE A 168 5.95 5.20 4.24
N SER A 169 7.26 5.27 4.14
CA SER A 169 8.05 4.25 3.46
C SER A 169 8.31 3.05 4.37
N SER A 170 8.59 1.91 3.75
CA SER A 170 9.05 0.72 4.46
C SER A 170 10.55 0.82 4.80
N SER A 171 10.96 0.01 5.76
CA SER A 171 12.35 -0.16 6.17
C SER A 171 12.66 -1.64 6.39
N ALA A 172 13.90 -1.96 6.80
CA ALA A 172 14.25 -3.32 7.19
C ALA A 172 13.34 -3.87 8.30
N PHE A 173 12.84 -2.99 9.17
CA PHE A 173 11.92 -3.30 10.27
C PHE A 173 10.69 -2.42 10.20
N ASN A 174 9.55 -3.03 10.01
CA ASN A 174 8.25 -2.37 10.02
C ASN A 174 7.41 -2.95 11.15
N CYS A 175 6.50 -2.16 11.72
CA CYS A 175 5.55 -2.66 12.70
C CYS A 175 4.36 -1.71 12.88
N ASN A 176 3.22 -2.24 13.31
CA ASN A 176 2.00 -1.47 13.53
C ASN A 176 1.58 -0.66 12.28
N ASP A 177 1.74 -1.24 11.09
CA ASP A 177 1.54 -0.57 9.78
C ASP A 177 2.38 0.72 9.63
N ASN A 178 3.47 0.88 10.38
CA ASN A 178 4.26 2.11 10.51
C ASN A 178 3.40 3.35 10.77
N ALA A 179 2.29 3.23 11.47
CA ALA A 179 1.31 4.27 11.65
C ALA A 179 0.95 4.50 13.12
N LEU A 180 0.48 5.71 13.40
CA LEU A 180 -0.08 6.16 14.67
C LEU A 180 -1.55 6.49 14.48
N ASN A 181 -2.39 6.16 15.47
CA ASN A 181 -3.75 6.68 15.56
C ASN A 181 -3.75 7.94 16.42
N VAL A 182 -4.22 9.04 15.88
CA VAL A 182 -4.41 10.31 16.57
C VAL A 182 -5.89 10.51 16.80
N ARG A 183 -6.33 10.45 18.04
CA ARG A 183 -7.74 10.56 18.44
C ARG A 183 -8.08 11.97 18.82
N PHE A 184 -9.14 12.51 18.21
CA PHE A 184 -9.68 13.82 18.51
C PHE A 184 -11.01 13.74 19.25
N ASN A 185 -11.24 14.68 20.19
CA ASN A 185 -12.56 15.04 20.65
C ASN A 185 -13.18 16.07 19.68
N THR A 186 -14.37 15.79 19.16
CA THR A 186 -15.08 16.64 18.20
C THR A 186 -16.47 17.07 18.70
N GLU A 187 -16.71 17.15 20.02
CA GLU A 187 -17.98 17.57 20.64
C GLU A 187 -18.21 19.09 20.61
N GLY A 188 -17.14 19.89 20.44
CA GLY A 188 -17.20 21.34 20.37
C GLY A 188 -18.04 21.89 19.22
N ALA A 189 -18.13 23.20 19.09
CA ALA A 189 -18.80 23.84 17.97
C ALA A 189 -17.99 23.72 16.66
N ILE A 190 -18.69 23.79 15.52
CA ILE A 190 -18.02 23.85 14.19
C ILE A 190 -17.15 25.11 14.16
N GLY A 191 -15.88 24.95 13.72
CA GLY A 191 -14.87 26.00 13.69
C GLY A 191 -14.00 26.08 14.95
N GLU A 192 -14.41 25.44 16.06
CA GLU A 192 -13.56 25.35 17.24
C GLU A 192 -12.40 24.37 17.02
N LYS A 193 -11.32 24.55 17.78
CA LYS A 193 -10.15 23.69 17.76
C LYS A 193 -10.50 22.30 18.31
N ALA A 194 -10.28 21.25 17.50
CA ALA A 194 -10.43 19.88 17.95
C ALA A 194 -9.27 19.50 18.89
N LYS A 195 -9.57 18.87 20.05
CA LYS A 195 -8.54 18.50 21.03
C LYS A 195 -8.02 17.08 20.75
N ILE A 196 -6.69 16.91 20.71
CA ILE A 196 -6.08 15.58 20.71
C ILE A 196 -6.31 14.96 22.09
N GLN A 197 -6.94 13.78 22.14
CA GLN A 197 -7.18 13.02 23.37
C GLN A 197 -6.08 11.99 23.62
N SER A 198 -5.67 11.27 22.58
CA SER A 198 -4.61 10.26 22.65
C SER A 198 -3.89 10.10 21.31
N VAL A 199 -2.67 9.60 21.38
CA VAL A 199 -1.89 9.15 20.23
C VAL A 199 -1.40 7.74 20.54
N GLU A 200 -1.72 6.78 19.70
CA GLU A 200 -1.39 5.38 19.92
C GLU A 200 -0.73 4.73 18.68
N PRO A 201 0.37 3.99 18.84
CA PRO A 201 1.14 3.84 20.09
C PRO A 201 1.76 5.16 20.53
N HIS A 202 1.98 5.31 21.86
CA HIS A 202 2.59 6.52 22.40
C HIS A 202 4.06 6.64 21.97
N LEU A 203 4.37 7.74 21.30
CA LEU A 203 5.72 8.14 20.94
C LEU A 203 5.99 9.59 21.39
N PRO A 204 7.25 9.97 21.66
CA PRO A 204 7.60 11.31 22.13
C PRO A 204 7.55 12.34 20.98
N ILE A 205 6.37 12.55 20.41
CA ILE A 205 6.12 13.52 19.34
C ILE A 205 5.47 14.75 19.95
N ASN A 206 6.02 15.90 19.66
CA ASN A 206 5.42 17.20 20.00
C ASN A 206 4.50 17.64 18.87
N TRP A 207 3.19 17.72 19.17
CA TRP A 207 2.15 18.01 18.19
C TRP A 207 1.75 19.49 18.22
N ASP A 208 2.02 20.22 17.13
CA ASP A 208 1.37 21.49 16.86
C ASP A 208 0.00 21.21 16.22
N ASN A 209 -1.02 21.14 17.05
CA ASN A 209 -2.37 20.85 16.63
C ASN A 209 -3.09 22.13 16.18
N GLN A 210 -3.42 22.23 14.90
CA GLN A 210 -4.16 23.33 14.27
C GLN A 210 -5.49 22.83 13.66
N VAL A 211 -5.97 21.65 14.05
CA VAL A 211 -7.19 21.05 13.50
C VAL A 211 -8.43 21.71 14.09
N ILE A 212 -9.41 21.99 13.25
CA ILE A 212 -10.72 22.51 13.64
C ILE A 212 -11.82 21.45 13.43
N ILE A 213 -12.92 21.61 14.14
CA ILE A 213 -14.14 20.80 13.97
C ILE A 213 -14.88 21.27 12.72
N GLY A 214 -15.04 20.41 11.74
CA GLY A 214 -15.79 20.64 10.52
C GLY A 214 -17.24 20.19 10.59
N ALA A 215 -17.98 20.35 9.49
CA ALA A 215 -19.35 19.86 9.40
C ALA A 215 -19.42 18.33 9.57
N PRO A 216 -20.56 17.76 10.07
CA PRO A 216 -20.67 16.30 10.27
C PRO A 216 -20.43 15.47 9.01
N SER A 217 -20.67 16.02 7.82
CA SER A 217 -20.49 15.37 6.52
C SER A 217 -19.17 15.70 5.82
N SER A 218 -18.27 16.51 6.44
CA SER A 218 -17.04 16.97 5.77
C SER A 218 -16.02 15.84 5.51
N GLY A 219 -16.12 14.71 6.23
CA GLY A 219 -15.09 13.70 6.21
C GLY A 219 -13.80 14.16 6.87
N ASP A 220 -12.76 13.33 6.75
CA ASP A 220 -11.40 13.67 7.18
C ASP A 220 -10.74 14.61 6.15
N GLN A 221 -10.38 15.81 6.60
CA GLN A 221 -9.66 16.82 5.84
C GLN A 221 -8.40 17.27 6.61
N ALA A 222 -7.97 16.47 7.60
CA ALA A 222 -6.78 16.76 8.37
C ALA A 222 -5.54 16.13 7.71
N TYR A 223 -4.46 16.89 7.68
CA TYR A 223 -3.16 16.45 7.18
C TYR A 223 -2.10 16.62 8.25
N VAL A 224 -1.22 15.61 8.33
CA VAL A 224 -0.05 15.63 9.19
C VAL A 224 1.18 16.00 8.37
N PHE A 225 1.93 16.98 8.84
CA PHE A 225 3.18 17.45 8.24
C PHE A 225 4.35 17.11 9.15
N GLY A 226 5.43 16.65 8.57
CA GLY A 226 6.64 16.18 9.24
C GLY A 226 7.05 14.81 8.70
N ASN A 227 8.30 14.44 8.93
CA ASN A 227 8.85 13.16 8.45
C ASN A 227 9.06 12.15 9.59
N ALA A 228 9.46 10.91 9.26
CA ALA A 228 9.65 9.85 10.26
C ALA A 228 10.77 10.13 11.30
N GLN A 229 11.62 11.13 11.06
CA GLN A 229 12.67 11.52 12.01
C GLN A 229 12.30 12.75 12.85
N ASP A 230 11.19 13.43 12.49
CA ASP A 230 10.77 14.64 13.19
C ASP A 230 10.09 14.30 14.50
N VAL A 231 10.58 14.92 15.57
CA VAL A 231 9.94 14.93 16.90
C VAL A 231 8.87 16.02 17.01
N HIS A 232 8.84 16.99 16.09
CA HIS A 232 7.83 18.03 15.99
C HIS A 232 6.99 17.80 14.75
N ARG A 233 5.67 17.73 14.90
CA ARG A 233 4.74 17.55 13.80
C ARG A 233 3.59 18.52 13.88
N ILE A 234 3.17 19.01 12.73
CA ILE A 234 2.02 19.88 12.60
C ILE A 234 0.85 19.04 12.10
N ILE A 235 -0.32 19.17 12.73
CA ILE A 235 -1.58 18.67 12.21
C ILE A 235 -2.49 19.85 11.94
N ARG A 236 -3.00 19.98 10.71
CA ARG A 236 -3.92 21.06 10.33
C ARG A 236 -4.98 20.58 9.36
N GLY A 237 -6.06 21.34 9.25
CA GLY A 237 -7.23 21.05 8.46
C GLY A 237 -8.47 20.88 9.33
N SER A 238 -9.38 20.00 8.97
CA SER A 238 -10.60 19.77 9.76
C SER A 238 -10.96 18.30 9.88
N VAL A 239 -11.60 17.96 11.00
CA VAL A 239 -12.20 16.64 11.25
C VAL A 239 -13.70 16.82 11.45
N PRO A 240 -14.55 15.87 11.03
CA PRO A 240 -16.00 16.03 11.13
C PRO A 240 -16.49 16.04 12.58
N LYS A 241 -17.54 16.80 12.86
CA LYS A 241 -18.26 16.72 14.13
C LYS A 241 -18.97 15.37 14.25
N LYS A 242 -18.38 14.43 15.01
CA LYS A 242 -18.91 13.06 15.20
C LYS A 242 -19.00 12.62 16.66
N GLY A 243 -18.92 13.57 17.61
CA GLY A 243 -18.99 13.27 19.06
C GLY A 243 -17.60 13.09 19.69
N PRO A 244 -17.47 12.28 20.76
CA PRO A 244 -16.27 12.28 21.58
C PRO A 244 -15.02 11.71 20.91
N HIS A 245 -15.17 10.93 19.83
CA HIS A 245 -14.04 10.23 19.21
C HIS A 245 -14.06 10.31 17.69
N PHE A 246 -13.00 10.84 17.12
CA PHE A 246 -12.68 10.75 15.70
C PHE A 246 -11.19 10.48 15.54
N ASP A 247 -10.84 9.40 14.85
CA ASP A 247 -9.45 8.97 14.69
C ASP A 247 -8.96 9.28 13.28
N ILE A 248 -7.75 9.86 13.18
CA ILE A 248 -6.97 9.94 11.96
C ILE A 248 -5.71 9.11 12.12
N ARG A 249 -5.06 8.77 11.01
CA ARG A 249 -3.80 8.01 11.02
C ARG A 249 -2.65 8.87 10.51
N ALA A 250 -1.57 8.92 11.30
CA ALA A 250 -0.31 9.59 10.96
C ALA A 250 0.80 8.57 10.71
N SER A 251 1.86 8.98 10.01
CA SER A 251 3.06 8.16 9.89
C SER A 251 3.78 8.05 11.24
N MET A 252 4.33 6.85 11.54
CA MET A 252 5.10 6.59 12.76
C MET A 252 6.49 7.21 12.67
N SER A 253 7.01 7.73 13.79
CA SER A 253 8.41 8.11 13.89
C SER A 253 9.26 6.89 14.24
N ASP A 254 10.34 6.69 13.49
CA ASP A 254 11.34 5.66 13.72
C ASP A 254 10.77 4.26 14.02
N PRO A 255 10.11 3.60 13.04
CA PRO A 255 9.54 2.27 13.23
C PRO A 255 10.56 1.22 13.66
N GLN A 256 11.85 1.34 13.26
CA GLN A 256 12.91 0.41 13.64
C GLN A 256 13.18 0.45 15.13
N GLN A 257 13.36 1.63 15.69
CA GLN A 257 13.56 1.79 17.12
C GLN A 257 12.30 1.40 17.91
N PHE A 258 11.13 1.68 17.35
CA PHE A 258 9.88 1.24 17.97
C PHE A 258 9.77 -0.28 18.01
N PHE A 259 10.04 -0.97 16.88
CA PHE A 259 10.09 -2.43 16.80
C PHE A 259 11.02 -3.02 17.88
N ALA A 260 12.26 -2.52 17.99
CA ALA A 260 13.23 -3.02 18.94
C ALA A 260 12.80 -2.80 20.39
N ARG A 261 12.24 -1.62 20.73
CA ARG A 261 11.70 -1.36 22.08
C ARG A 261 10.55 -2.31 22.44
N GLN A 262 9.66 -2.58 21.49
CA GLN A 262 8.55 -3.55 21.68
C GLN A 262 9.12 -4.96 21.94
N LEU A 263 10.11 -5.37 21.17
CA LEU A 263 10.75 -6.68 21.31
C LEU A 263 11.45 -6.83 22.67
N VAL A 264 12.25 -5.84 23.06
CA VAL A 264 12.90 -5.84 24.40
C VAL A 264 11.86 -5.90 25.52
N GLY A 265 10.77 -5.13 25.40
CA GLY A 265 9.67 -5.17 26.37
C GLY A 265 9.01 -6.54 26.46
N ALA A 266 8.77 -7.19 25.31
CA ALA A 266 8.20 -8.54 25.28
C ALA A 266 9.15 -9.60 25.86
N LEU A 267 10.44 -9.57 25.53
CA LEU A 267 11.46 -10.46 26.09
C LEU A 267 11.56 -10.33 27.62
N LYS A 268 11.53 -9.10 28.16
CA LYS A 268 11.50 -8.86 29.60
C LYS A 268 10.25 -9.44 30.28
N LYS A 269 9.08 -9.29 29.67
CA LYS A 269 7.84 -9.89 30.17
C LYS A 269 7.87 -11.41 30.22
N LEU A 270 8.57 -12.06 29.27
CA LEU A 270 8.82 -13.51 29.25
C LEU A 270 9.85 -13.96 30.30
N GLY A 271 10.51 -13.03 30.99
CA GLY A 271 11.47 -13.33 32.05
C GLY A 271 12.93 -13.38 31.60
N LEU A 272 13.25 -12.90 30.38
CA LEU A 272 14.64 -12.72 29.98
C LEU A 272 15.25 -11.58 30.81
N LYS A 273 16.35 -11.87 31.48
CA LYS A 273 17.09 -10.89 32.27
C LYS A 273 18.13 -10.18 31.39
N PHE A 274 18.23 -8.87 31.56
CA PHE A 274 19.27 -8.05 30.96
C PHE A 274 20.14 -7.52 32.10
N ASP A 275 21.45 -7.63 31.99
CA ASP A 275 22.41 -7.09 32.93
C ASP A 275 22.61 -5.58 32.65
N GLY A 276 21.58 -4.78 32.93
CA GLY A 276 21.43 -3.36 32.57
C GLY A 276 20.41 -3.13 31.47
N PRO A 277 20.04 -1.87 31.18
CA PRO A 277 19.17 -1.54 30.04
C PRO A 277 19.97 -1.70 28.73
N PRO A 278 19.56 -2.63 27.83
CA PRO A 278 20.28 -2.78 26.57
C PRO A 278 20.10 -1.55 25.70
N GLN A 279 21.16 -1.11 25.04
CA GLN A 279 21.10 -0.12 23.98
C GLN A 279 20.55 -0.75 22.71
N ILE A 280 19.93 0.06 21.86
CA ILE A 280 19.47 -0.36 20.53
C ILE A 280 20.38 0.32 19.51
N LEU A 281 21.24 -0.47 18.90
CA LEU A 281 22.26 -0.01 17.97
C LEU A 281 21.94 -0.49 16.55
N VAL A 282 22.41 0.23 15.55
CA VAL A 282 22.40 -0.23 14.15
C VAL A 282 23.78 -0.75 13.82
N GLY A 283 23.88 -2.01 13.35
CA GLY A 283 25.15 -2.65 13.05
C GLY A 283 24.97 -3.92 12.23
N ALA A 284 26.08 -4.50 11.79
CA ALA A 284 26.06 -5.76 11.06
C ALA A 284 25.81 -6.95 11.98
N SER A 285 25.06 -7.94 11.50
CA SER A 285 24.95 -9.24 12.17
C SER A 285 26.28 -9.98 12.14
N MET A 286 26.67 -10.51 13.28
CA MET A 286 27.89 -11.29 13.47
C MET A 286 27.61 -12.50 14.36
N GLY A 287 28.52 -13.50 14.32
CA GLY A 287 28.40 -14.68 15.16
C GLY A 287 27.41 -15.70 14.60
N ARG A 288 26.64 -16.36 15.48
CA ARG A 288 25.76 -17.47 15.08
C ARG A 288 24.30 -17.09 15.00
N GLU A 289 23.61 -17.64 14.02
CA GLU A 289 22.15 -17.60 13.95
C GLU A 289 21.55 -18.43 15.11
N LEU A 290 20.47 -17.92 15.68
CA LEU A 290 19.70 -18.54 16.74
C LEU A 290 18.34 -19.03 16.23
N VAL A 291 17.61 -18.19 15.54
CA VAL A 291 16.29 -18.50 15.00
C VAL A 291 15.95 -17.56 13.84
N SER A 292 15.27 -18.08 12.84
CA SER A 292 14.62 -17.29 11.78
C SER A 292 13.09 -17.41 11.88
N VAL A 293 12.39 -16.28 11.81
CA VAL A 293 10.94 -16.21 11.81
C VAL A 293 10.49 -15.58 10.51
N TYR A 294 9.42 -16.12 9.93
CA TYR A 294 8.96 -15.79 8.59
C TYR A 294 7.60 -15.09 8.62
N SER A 295 7.41 -14.16 7.71
CA SER A 295 6.14 -13.45 7.48
C SER A 295 5.03 -14.42 7.02
N PRO A 296 3.76 -13.97 6.93
CA PRO A 296 2.75 -14.57 6.06
C PRO A 296 3.25 -14.73 4.63
N GLU A 297 2.59 -15.57 3.83
CA GLU A 297 2.97 -15.78 2.43
C GLU A 297 2.73 -14.55 1.56
N LEU A 298 3.56 -14.40 0.53
CA LEU A 298 3.50 -13.24 -0.36
C LEU A 298 2.11 -13.02 -0.96
N HIS A 299 1.44 -14.10 -1.38
CA HIS A 299 0.10 -13.97 -1.96
C HIS A 299 -0.93 -13.43 -0.97
N GLU A 300 -0.79 -13.72 0.33
CA GLU A 300 -1.65 -13.18 1.38
C GLU A 300 -1.39 -11.67 1.56
N ILE A 301 -0.12 -11.26 1.52
CA ILE A 301 0.29 -9.84 1.59
C ILE A 301 -0.24 -9.08 0.37
N ILE A 302 -0.12 -9.65 -0.83
CA ILE A 302 -0.61 -9.08 -2.09
C ILE A 302 -2.12 -8.87 -2.07
N ASN A 303 -2.90 -9.74 -1.41
CA ASN A 303 -4.33 -9.53 -1.25
C ASN A 303 -4.66 -8.18 -0.61
N TYR A 304 -3.95 -7.79 0.44
CA TYR A 304 -4.16 -6.49 1.10
C TYR A 304 -3.60 -5.32 0.29
N ILE A 305 -2.49 -5.52 -0.45
CA ILE A 305 -1.96 -4.50 -1.36
C ILE A 305 -3.01 -4.14 -2.41
N ASN A 306 -3.59 -5.12 -3.05
CA ASN A 306 -4.47 -4.89 -4.20
C ASN A 306 -5.91 -4.53 -3.77
N ARG A 307 -6.47 -5.17 -2.74
CA ARG A 307 -7.84 -4.91 -2.27
C ARG A 307 -7.95 -3.60 -1.48
N GLU A 308 -7.08 -3.40 -0.48
CA GLU A 308 -7.12 -2.25 0.42
C GLU A 308 -6.20 -1.10 -0.04
N SER A 309 -5.46 -1.32 -1.13
CA SER A 309 -4.50 -0.34 -1.65
C SER A 309 -3.39 0.03 -0.65
N ASN A 310 -2.91 -0.95 0.14
CA ASN A 310 -1.91 -0.73 1.18
C ASN A 310 -0.56 -0.28 0.58
N ASN A 311 -0.15 0.96 0.92
CA ASN A 311 1.07 1.55 0.40
C ASN A 311 2.33 0.96 1.05
N LEU A 312 2.33 0.79 2.38
CA LEU A 312 3.48 0.25 3.11
C LEU A 312 3.89 -1.13 2.59
N PHE A 313 2.92 -2.02 2.39
CA PHE A 313 3.18 -3.37 1.90
C PHE A 313 3.72 -3.36 0.47
N ALA A 314 3.18 -2.48 -0.39
CA ALA A 314 3.68 -2.32 -1.75
C ALA A 314 5.12 -1.76 -1.78
N GLU A 315 5.44 -0.80 -0.92
CA GLU A 315 6.79 -0.26 -0.77
C GLU A 315 7.77 -1.30 -0.22
N ALA A 316 7.35 -2.14 0.73
CA ALA A 316 8.19 -3.20 1.28
C ALA A 316 8.61 -4.20 0.18
N ILE A 317 7.65 -4.64 -0.64
CA ILE A 317 7.90 -5.51 -1.79
C ILE A 317 8.82 -4.82 -2.81
N TYR A 318 8.49 -3.57 -3.20
CA TYR A 318 9.29 -2.84 -4.19
C TYR A 318 10.74 -2.66 -3.75
N LYS A 319 10.97 -2.25 -2.51
CA LYS A 319 12.32 -2.12 -1.95
C LYS A 319 13.05 -3.45 -1.87
N TYR A 320 12.36 -4.53 -1.51
CA TYR A 320 12.93 -5.88 -1.52
C TYR A 320 13.43 -6.27 -2.92
N LEU A 321 12.59 -6.09 -3.94
CA LEU A 321 12.95 -6.36 -5.33
C LEU A 321 14.11 -5.48 -5.80
N TYR A 322 14.06 -4.19 -5.46
CA TYR A 322 15.06 -3.21 -5.90
C TYR A 322 16.44 -3.43 -5.26
N THR A 323 16.49 -3.90 -4.01
CA THR A 323 17.74 -4.04 -3.26
C THR A 323 18.27 -5.47 -3.23
N LEU A 324 17.44 -6.45 -2.89
CA LEU A 324 17.86 -7.83 -2.66
C LEU A 324 17.71 -8.71 -3.90
N GLU A 325 16.83 -8.37 -4.81
CA GLU A 325 16.60 -9.11 -6.06
C GLU A 325 16.90 -8.24 -7.31
N SER A 326 17.76 -7.25 -7.20
CA SER A 326 17.97 -6.19 -8.20
C SER A 326 18.26 -6.72 -9.61
N LYS A 327 19.00 -7.81 -9.74
CA LYS A 327 19.31 -8.44 -11.03
C LYS A 327 18.04 -9.02 -11.66
N ARG A 328 17.32 -9.90 -10.95
CA ARG A 328 16.07 -10.53 -11.41
C ARG A 328 14.99 -9.48 -11.69
N PHE A 329 14.95 -8.43 -10.88
CA PHE A 329 14.02 -7.33 -11.08
C PHE A 329 14.34 -6.52 -12.35
N THR A 330 15.63 -6.34 -12.68
CA THR A 330 16.04 -5.69 -13.93
C THR A 330 15.69 -6.56 -15.14
N GLU A 331 15.98 -7.85 -15.10
CA GLU A 331 15.61 -8.81 -16.14
C GLU A 331 14.09 -8.85 -16.36
N TRP A 332 13.30 -8.91 -15.28
CA TRP A 332 11.83 -8.86 -15.37
C TRP A 332 11.31 -7.56 -16.01
N LYS A 333 11.90 -6.40 -15.68
CA LYS A 333 11.52 -5.11 -16.29
C LYS A 333 11.81 -5.10 -17.79
N GLU A 334 12.93 -5.62 -18.21
CA GLU A 334 13.31 -5.71 -19.64
C GLU A 334 12.34 -6.64 -20.40
N GLU A 335 11.99 -7.78 -19.81
CA GLU A 335 11.10 -8.75 -20.42
C GLU A 335 9.64 -8.27 -20.48
N GLN A 336 9.10 -7.75 -19.38
CA GLN A 336 7.67 -7.43 -19.26
C GLN A 336 7.32 -6.00 -19.69
N LEU A 337 8.23 -5.05 -19.54
CA LEU A 337 8.00 -3.64 -19.84
C LEU A 337 8.77 -3.16 -21.08
N GLY A 338 9.81 -3.89 -21.47
CA GLY A 338 10.64 -3.56 -22.65
C GLY A 338 11.39 -2.24 -22.51
N GLU A 339 11.84 -1.69 -23.66
CA GLU A 339 12.54 -0.42 -23.74
C GLU A 339 11.60 0.82 -23.70
N ASN A 340 10.38 0.67 -23.20
CA ASN A 340 9.43 1.74 -23.10
C ASN A 340 9.93 2.86 -22.17
N PRO A 341 9.66 4.16 -22.44
CA PRO A 341 10.11 5.28 -21.63
C PRO A 341 9.27 5.49 -20.36
N TYR A 342 8.88 4.41 -19.67
CA TYR A 342 8.17 4.50 -18.40
C TYR A 342 9.05 5.12 -17.31
N ARG A 343 8.40 5.60 -16.24
CA ARG A 343 9.09 6.05 -15.02
C ARG A 343 8.48 5.35 -13.82
N TRP A 344 9.32 4.61 -13.10
CA TRP A 344 8.93 3.87 -11.90
C TRP A 344 9.70 4.41 -10.70
N LYS A 345 9.03 5.13 -9.81
CA LYS A 345 9.62 5.89 -8.71
C LYS A 345 9.38 5.28 -7.33
N ASP A 346 8.29 4.54 -7.18
CA ASP A 346 7.88 3.89 -5.93
C ASP A 346 7.07 2.63 -6.21
N GLY A 347 6.86 1.80 -5.20
CA GLY A 347 6.08 0.58 -5.35
C GLY A 347 4.56 0.79 -5.28
N CYS A 348 4.13 1.89 -4.68
CA CYS A 348 2.71 2.10 -4.33
C CYS A 348 1.95 3.02 -5.27
N GLY A 349 2.63 3.80 -6.11
CA GLY A 349 2.02 4.76 -7.03
C GLY A 349 1.69 6.11 -6.39
N LEU A 350 2.29 6.45 -5.26
CA LEU A 350 2.08 7.74 -4.59
C LEU A 350 2.84 8.87 -5.29
N SER A 351 4.01 8.59 -5.86
CA SER A 351 4.81 9.59 -6.57
C SER A 351 4.08 10.14 -7.79
N PRO A 352 3.91 11.47 -7.89
CA PRO A 352 3.34 12.10 -9.08
C PRO A 352 4.26 12.04 -10.31
N PHE A 353 5.46 11.49 -10.18
CA PHE A 353 6.45 11.34 -11.26
C PHE A 353 6.44 9.94 -11.89
N ASN A 354 5.65 9.00 -11.38
CA ASN A 354 5.41 7.73 -12.07
C ASN A 354 4.75 7.96 -13.43
N ARG A 355 5.18 7.22 -14.46
CA ARG A 355 4.61 7.30 -15.82
C ARG A 355 4.50 5.90 -16.40
N PHE A 356 3.28 5.50 -16.69
CA PHE A 356 2.94 4.24 -17.34
C PHE A 356 1.80 4.47 -18.32
N SER A 357 1.61 3.56 -19.27
CA SER A 357 0.52 3.61 -20.24
C SER A 357 -0.55 2.56 -19.94
N ALA A 358 -1.77 2.76 -20.48
CA ALA A 358 -2.84 1.77 -20.34
C ALA A 358 -2.48 0.43 -21.02
N ARG A 359 -1.72 0.48 -22.12
CA ARG A 359 -1.19 -0.72 -22.78
C ARG A 359 -0.31 -1.52 -21.84
N MET A 360 0.68 -0.91 -21.21
CA MET A 360 1.58 -1.58 -20.26
C MET A 360 0.81 -2.24 -19.10
N MET A 361 -0.22 -1.57 -18.58
CA MET A 361 -1.07 -2.14 -17.53
C MET A 361 -1.78 -3.41 -18.01
N THR A 362 -2.34 -3.39 -19.21
CA THR A 362 -3.03 -4.56 -19.76
C THR A 362 -2.07 -5.66 -20.22
N ASP A 363 -0.86 -5.33 -20.67
CA ASP A 363 0.17 -6.32 -20.99
C ASP A 363 0.53 -7.14 -19.74
N VAL A 364 0.77 -6.48 -18.61
CA VAL A 364 1.03 -7.14 -17.32
C VAL A 364 -0.21 -7.92 -16.85
N LEU A 365 -1.43 -7.40 -16.99
CA LEU A 365 -2.65 -8.14 -16.63
C LEU A 365 -2.81 -9.41 -17.47
N VAL A 366 -2.53 -9.35 -18.77
CA VAL A 366 -2.60 -10.53 -19.64
C VAL A 366 -1.52 -11.55 -19.26
N SER A 367 -0.28 -11.14 -18.97
CA SER A 367 0.77 -12.05 -18.51
C SER A 367 0.41 -12.78 -17.21
N GLN A 368 -0.37 -12.13 -16.33
CA GLN A 368 -0.84 -12.69 -15.05
C GLN A 368 -2.17 -13.46 -15.14
N SER A 369 -2.77 -13.60 -16.32
CA SER A 369 -4.11 -14.18 -16.49
C SER A 369 -4.23 -15.64 -16.02
N ASN A 370 -3.14 -16.39 -16.04
CA ASN A 370 -3.07 -17.78 -15.56
C ASN A 370 -2.71 -17.90 -14.07
N GLN A 371 -2.49 -16.78 -13.38
CA GLN A 371 -2.14 -16.72 -11.98
C GLN A 371 -3.39 -16.46 -11.12
N GLU A 372 -4.11 -17.52 -10.76
CA GLU A 372 -5.37 -17.40 -10.00
C GLU A 372 -5.21 -16.56 -8.73
N LYS A 373 -4.16 -16.80 -7.95
CA LYS A 373 -3.88 -16.03 -6.71
C LYS A 373 -3.71 -14.54 -6.98
N PHE A 374 -3.09 -14.17 -8.10
CA PHE A 374 -2.95 -12.76 -8.51
C PHE A 374 -4.31 -12.16 -8.89
N MET A 375 -5.07 -12.81 -9.75
CA MET A 375 -6.40 -12.33 -10.15
C MET A 375 -7.33 -12.18 -8.96
N LEU A 376 -7.35 -13.16 -8.05
CA LEU A 376 -8.15 -13.13 -6.83
C LEU A 376 -7.71 -12.06 -5.84
N SER A 377 -6.48 -11.55 -5.92
CA SER A 377 -6.00 -10.45 -5.09
C SER A 377 -6.64 -9.11 -5.41
N LEU A 378 -7.15 -8.91 -6.63
CA LEU A 378 -7.79 -7.66 -7.03
C LEU A 378 -9.17 -7.51 -6.35
N ALA A 379 -9.57 -6.26 -6.09
CA ALA A 379 -10.85 -5.95 -5.44
C ALA A 379 -12.04 -6.34 -6.34
N ALA A 380 -13.16 -6.70 -5.71
CA ALA A 380 -14.42 -7.03 -6.37
C ALA A 380 -15.60 -6.28 -5.72
N PRO A 381 -16.66 -5.94 -6.48
CA PRO A 381 -17.86 -5.30 -5.94
C PRO A 381 -18.52 -6.10 -4.82
N GLY A 382 -19.13 -5.41 -3.85
CA GLY A 382 -19.88 -6.02 -2.75
C GLY A 382 -19.05 -6.79 -1.73
N LYS A 383 -17.73 -6.81 -1.89
CA LYS A 383 -16.77 -7.46 -0.99
C LYS A 383 -15.92 -6.42 -0.26
N GLU A 384 -14.80 -6.86 0.26
CA GLU A 384 -13.81 -6.00 0.90
C GLU A 384 -13.09 -5.12 -0.12
N GLY A 385 -12.45 -4.05 0.36
CA GLY A 385 -11.56 -3.24 -0.45
C GLY A 385 -12.22 -2.04 -1.13
N THR A 386 -11.47 -1.47 -2.07
CA THR A 386 -11.79 -0.19 -2.69
C THR A 386 -13.00 -0.23 -3.65
N LEU A 387 -13.47 -1.40 -4.03
CA LEU A 387 -14.67 -1.58 -4.87
C LEU A 387 -15.92 -2.01 -4.09
N ARG A 388 -15.87 -2.11 -2.76
CA ARG A 388 -16.98 -2.58 -1.90
C ARG A 388 -18.34 -1.95 -2.27
N TYR A 389 -18.36 -0.66 -2.57
CA TYR A 389 -19.59 0.11 -2.84
C TYR A 389 -19.65 0.64 -4.29
N ARG A 390 -18.87 0.07 -5.20
CA ARG A 390 -18.73 0.53 -6.59
C ARG A 390 -18.87 -0.62 -7.55
N LEU A 391 -19.27 -0.33 -8.81
CA LEU A 391 -19.37 -1.27 -9.92
C LEU A 391 -20.26 -2.50 -9.65
N GLY A 392 -21.28 -2.32 -8.79
CA GLY A 392 -22.28 -3.37 -8.54
C GLY A 392 -22.95 -3.85 -9.81
N GLY A 393 -23.23 -5.14 -9.90
CA GLY A 393 -23.82 -5.79 -11.07
C GLY A 393 -22.83 -6.20 -12.17
N LEU A 394 -21.52 -5.88 -12.02
CA LEU A 394 -20.48 -6.33 -12.92
C LEU A 394 -19.69 -7.50 -12.32
N THR A 395 -19.36 -8.48 -13.13
CA THR A 395 -18.37 -9.51 -12.81
C THR A 395 -16.98 -8.96 -13.13
N ILE A 396 -16.34 -8.37 -12.13
CA ILE A 396 -15.10 -7.62 -12.30
C ILE A 396 -14.14 -7.85 -11.13
N ARG A 397 -12.86 -7.82 -11.41
CA ARG A 397 -11.79 -7.71 -10.43
C ARG A 397 -10.81 -6.64 -10.87
N ALA A 398 -10.65 -5.59 -10.08
CA ALA A 398 -9.84 -4.46 -10.51
C ALA A 398 -9.13 -3.75 -9.35
N LYS A 399 -8.08 -3.04 -9.71
CA LYS A 399 -7.36 -2.13 -8.84
C LYS A 399 -7.76 -0.70 -9.17
N THR A 400 -8.13 0.04 -8.15
CA THR A 400 -8.36 1.49 -8.24
C THR A 400 -7.08 2.26 -7.97
N GLY A 401 -6.94 3.43 -8.58
CA GLY A 401 -5.91 4.41 -8.25
C GLY A 401 -6.49 5.82 -8.21
N SER A 402 -6.06 6.62 -7.23
CA SER A 402 -6.50 8.01 -7.09
C SER A 402 -5.44 8.81 -6.35
N ILE A 403 -5.07 9.94 -6.92
CA ILE A 403 -4.44 11.09 -6.27
C ILE A 403 -5.14 12.33 -6.81
N GLU A 404 -4.80 13.52 -6.35
CA GLU A 404 -5.44 14.75 -6.81
C GLU A 404 -5.37 14.90 -8.34
N GLY A 405 -6.51 15.11 -9.00
CA GLY A 405 -6.62 15.21 -10.45
C GLY A 405 -6.40 13.92 -11.23
N VAL A 406 -6.23 12.78 -10.57
CA VAL A 406 -5.97 11.48 -11.21
C VAL A 406 -6.98 10.43 -10.75
N SER A 407 -7.55 9.70 -11.70
CA SER A 407 -8.39 8.53 -11.43
C SER A 407 -8.02 7.40 -12.38
N THR A 408 -7.77 6.22 -11.85
CA THR A 408 -7.39 5.06 -12.64
C THR A 408 -8.11 3.79 -12.18
N LEU A 409 -8.38 2.88 -13.12
CA LEU A 409 -9.00 1.58 -12.85
C LEU A 409 -8.47 0.58 -13.88
N SER A 410 -7.87 -0.51 -13.42
CA SER A 410 -7.37 -1.57 -14.31
C SER A 410 -7.61 -2.94 -13.70
N GLY A 411 -7.87 -3.94 -14.54
CA GLY A 411 -8.16 -5.30 -14.06
C GLY A 411 -8.79 -6.17 -15.12
N TYR A 412 -9.64 -7.09 -14.66
CA TYR A 412 -10.35 -8.08 -15.45
C TYR A 412 -11.85 -7.87 -15.39
N LEU A 413 -12.51 -7.98 -16.53
CA LEU A 413 -13.97 -7.90 -16.69
C LEU A 413 -14.45 -9.14 -17.42
N TRP A 414 -15.52 -9.76 -16.95
CA TRP A 414 -16.17 -10.90 -17.62
C TRP A 414 -17.53 -10.48 -18.14
N GLY A 415 -17.77 -10.78 -19.42
CA GLY A 415 -19.04 -10.56 -20.11
C GLY A 415 -20.04 -11.70 -19.91
N GLU A 416 -21.29 -11.46 -20.30
CA GLU A 416 -22.39 -12.42 -20.14
C GLU A 416 -22.22 -13.65 -21.06
N GLU A 417 -21.62 -13.51 -22.25
CA GLU A 417 -21.37 -14.59 -23.20
C GLU A 417 -20.11 -15.41 -22.90
N GLY A 418 -19.48 -15.20 -21.73
CA GLY A 418 -18.24 -15.87 -21.32
C GLY A 418 -16.97 -15.21 -21.85
N ASN A 419 -17.08 -14.07 -22.52
CA ASN A 419 -15.94 -13.24 -22.90
C ASN A 419 -15.21 -12.72 -21.66
N ALA A 420 -13.89 -12.60 -21.74
CA ALA A 420 -13.08 -12.07 -20.66
C ALA A 420 -12.10 -11.04 -21.19
N TYR A 421 -12.00 -9.92 -20.46
CA TYR A 421 -11.22 -8.76 -20.88
C TYR A 421 -10.20 -8.37 -19.83
N ALA A 422 -8.98 -8.04 -20.26
CA ALA A 422 -8.07 -7.19 -19.50
C ALA A 422 -8.28 -5.75 -19.92
N PHE A 423 -8.45 -4.84 -18.95
CA PHE A 423 -8.70 -3.44 -19.26
C PHE A 423 -7.89 -2.49 -18.38
N SER A 424 -7.64 -1.30 -18.91
CA SER A 424 -7.04 -0.19 -18.16
C SER A 424 -7.67 1.13 -18.58
N LEU A 425 -8.14 1.89 -17.61
CA LEU A 425 -8.70 3.24 -17.75
C LEU A 425 -7.85 4.18 -16.90
N MET A 426 -7.15 5.12 -17.53
CA MET A 426 -6.28 6.09 -16.85
C MET A 426 -6.70 7.49 -17.26
N LEU A 427 -7.05 8.31 -16.26
CA LEU A 427 -7.44 9.71 -16.44
C LEU A 427 -6.55 10.59 -15.57
N ASN A 428 -5.93 11.61 -16.18
CA ASN A 428 -5.16 12.64 -15.50
C ASN A 428 -5.74 14.02 -15.81
N ASN A 429 -5.54 14.97 -14.92
CA ASN A 429 -6.07 16.34 -15.01
C ASN A 429 -7.60 16.39 -15.14
N TYR A 430 -8.29 15.47 -14.46
CA TYR A 430 -9.74 15.47 -14.40
C TYR A 430 -10.24 16.43 -13.32
N HIS A 431 -11.15 17.34 -13.68
CA HIS A 431 -11.67 18.39 -12.80
C HIS A 431 -13.16 18.23 -12.43
N GLY A 432 -13.82 17.19 -12.93
CA GLY A 432 -15.23 16.92 -12.66
C GLY A 432 -15.50 16.26 -11.30
N SER A 433 -16.78 16.03 -11.00
CA SER A 433 -17.13 15.31 -9.78
C SER A 433 -16.78 13.83 -9.87
N SER A 434 -16.23 13.28 -8.80
CA SER A 434 -15.91 11.85 -8.71
C SER A 434 -17.16 10.96 -8.93
N ARG A 435 -18.36 11.44 -8.52
CA ARG A 435 -19.61 10.70 -8.70
C ARG A 435 -19.96 10.56 -10.18
N ALA A 436 -19.87 11.65 -10.95
CA ALA A 436 -20.14 11.64 -12.40
C ALA A 436 -19.14 10.70 -13.11
N LEU A 437 -17.86 10.83 -12.78
CA LEU A 437 -16.81 9.97 -13.32
C LEU A 437 -17.08 8.49 -13.06
N TYR A 438 -17.43 8.13 -11.82
CA TYR A 438 -17.69 6.73 -11.48
C TYR A 438 -18.90 6.15 -12.20
N GLN A 439 -19.93 6.99 -12.44
CA GLN A 439 -21.08 6.58 -13.22
C GLN A 439 -20.70 6.31 -14.68
N GLU A 440 -19.91 7.17 -15.30
CA GLU A 440 -19.45 6.98 -16.68
C GLU A 440 -18.50 5.79 -16.83
N ILE A 441 -17.62 5.54 -15.86
CA ILE A 441 -16.81 4.32 -15.84
C ILE A 441 -17.70 3.08 -15.75
N GLN A 442 -18.75 3.11 -14.92
CA GLN A 442 -19.68 1.99 -14.83
C GLN A 442 -20.46 1.79 -16.12
N ASN A 443 -20.90 2.85 -16.78
CA ASN A 443 -21.61 2.79 -18.07
C ASN A 443 -20.70 2.15 -19.16
N LEU A 444 -19.45 2.59 -19.26
CA LEU A 444 -18.48 2.03 -20.20
C LEU A 444 -18.26 0.52 -19.93
N LEU A 445 -17.94 0.15 -18.69
CA LEU A 445 -17.66 -1.25 -18.34
C LEU A 445 -18.89 -2.14 -18.52
N LYS A 446 -20.09 -1.61 -18.26
CA LYS A 446 -21.33 -2.34 -18.53
C LYS A 446 -21.52 -2.61 -20.02
N SER A 447 -21.29 -1.60 -20.88
CA SER A 447 -21.38 -1.80 -22.35
C SER A 447 -20.41 -2.86 -22.88
N TRP A 448 -19.29 -3.08 -22.17
CA TRP A 448 -18.34 -4.17 -22.46
C TRP A 448 -18.77 -5.52 -21.87
N SER A 449 -19.38 -5.52 -20.68
CA SER A 449 -19.91 -6.72 -20.02
C SER A 449 -21.09 -7.32 -20.79
N ASP A 450 -21.88 -6.49 -21.47
CA ASP A 450 -23.06 -6.89 -22.23
C ASP A 450 -22.71 -7.46 -23.65
N ARG A 451 -21.41 -7.51 -23.99
CA ARG A 451 -20.87 -8.15 -25.21
C ARG A 451 -20.53 -9.61 -24.90
#